data_40a8c18e214e05d0f184d5287fc8094a
#
_entry.id   40a8c18e214e05d0f184d5287fc8094a
#
_cell.length_a   1.000
_cell.length_b   1.000
_cell.length_c   1.000
_cell.angle_alpha   90.00
_cell.angle_beta   90.00
_cell.angle_gamma   90.00
#
_symmetry.space_group_name_H-M   'P 1'
#
loop_
_entity.id
_entity.type
_entity.pdbx_description
1 polymer ?
#
loop_
_entity_poly.entity_id
_entity_poly.type
_entity_poly.pdbx_seq_one_letter_code
_entity_poly.pdbx_strand_id
1 'polypeptide(L)'
;VVFVNGKPSKKDYRKYKIKTVVGPDDYASMREVIRRRYSRVMRDGLTPPDLIVIDGGQGQVNIAKQVIQEELGLDIPIAGLQKNDKHQTHELLFGDPLQVIELSRTSQEFFLLQRIQDEVHRFAITFHRQLRSKNSFSSQLDGIEGLGPKRKQLLMKHFKSLTKIK
;
A
#
# COMPACT_ATOMS: atom_id res chain seq x y z
N VAL A 1 -2.22 3.43 -3.53
CA VAL A 1 -3.25 4.07 -4.37
C VAL A 1 -2.75 5.42 -4.86
N VAL A 2 -3.38 5.98 -5.90
CA VAL A 2 -3.06 7.29 -6.45
C VAL A 2 -4.36 8.04 -6.73
N PHE A 3 -4.38 9.31 -6.38
CA PHE A 3 -5.47 10.23 -6.70
C PHE A 3 -4.94 11.36 -7.58
N VAL A 4 -5.70 11.76 -8.58
CA VAL A 4 -5.40 12.88 -9.46
C VAL A 4 -6.64 13.77 -9.53
N ASN A 5 -6.47 15.05 -9.20
CA ASN A 5 -7.58 16.02 -9.12
C ASN A 5 -8.77 15.50 -8.30
N GLY A 6 -8.47 14.92 -7.13
CA GLY A 6 -9.46 14.39 -6.20
C GLY A 6 -10.16 13.08 -6.62
N LYS A 7 -9.72 12.43 -7.69
CA LYS A 7 -10.30 11.18 -8.22
C LYS A 7 -9.28 10.05 -8.23
N PRO A 8 -9.69 8.78 -7.95
CA PRO A 8 -8.82 7.63 -8.01
C PRO A 8 -8.26 7.39 -9.42
N SER A 9 -6.94 7.28 -9.55
CA SER A 9 -6.26 6.91 -10.80
C SER A 9 -5.79 5.46 -10.73
N LYS A 10 -6.70 4.53 -11.02
CA LYS A 10 -6.45 3.08 -10.85
C LYS A 10 -5.30 2.55 -11.71
N LYS A 11 -5.04 3.16 -12.85
CA LYS A 11 -3.91 2.81 -13.74
C LYS A 11 -2.54 3.01 -13.06
N ASP A 12 -2.48 3.93 -12.10
CA ASP A 12 -1.25 4.27 -11.36
C ASP A 12 -1.09 3.51 -10.05
N TYR A 13 -2.07 2.68 -9.66
CA TYR A 13 -1.98 1.84 -8.48
C TYR A 13 -0.88 0.80 -8.65
N ARG A 14 -0.14 0.52 -7.58
CA ARG A 14 0.90 -0.51 -7.54
C ARG A 14 0.76 -1.38 -6.32
N LYS A 15 1.02 -2.66 -6.50
CA LYS A 15 1.04 -3.68 -5.45
C LYS A 15 2.48 -4.11 -5.21
N TYR A 16 2.85 -4.26 -3.96
CA TYR A 16 4.18 -4.70 -3.58
C TYR A 16 4.09 -5.94 -2.70
N LYS A 17 4.74 -7.02 -3.15
CA LYS A 17 5.00 -8.15 -2.29
C LYS A 17 6.31 -7.88 -1.54
N ILE A 18 6.27 -7.93 -0.21
CA ILE A 18 7.45 -7.74 0.62
C ILE A 18 8.44 -8.87 0.36
N LYS A 19 9.71 -8.54 0.21
CA LYS A 19 10.77 -9.48 -0.20
C LYS A 19 11.90 -9.61 0.82
N THR A 20 12.23 -8.53 1.52
CA THR A 20 13.44 -8.43 2.34
C THR A 20 13.15 -8.48 3.84
N VAL A 21 11.88 -8.37 4.24
CA VAL A 21 11.48 -8.35 5.65
C VAL A 21 11.07 -9.74 6.09
N VAL A 22 11.66 -10.22 7.18
CA VAL A 22 11.32 -11.50 7.82
C VAL A 22 10.43 -11.23 9.02
N GLY A 23 9.25 -11.89 9.05
CA GLY A 23 8.27 -11.72 10.13
C GLY A 23 7.41 -10.46 10.02
N PRO A 24 6.59 -10.18 11.04
CA PRO A 24 5.68 -9.03 11.08
C PRO A 24 6.42 -7.78 11.54
N ASP A 25 6.98 -7.04 10.59
CA ASP A 25 7.61 -5.74 10.81
C ASP A 25 7.02 -4.72 9.84
N ASP A 26 6.05 -3.96 10.32
CA ASP A 26 5.31 -2.99 9.51
C ASP A 26 6.19 -1.81 9.10
N TYR A 27 7.12 -1.37 9.94
CA TYR A 27 8.04 -0.28 9.62
C TYR A 27 9.04 -0.67 8.54
N ALA A 28 9.66 -1.85 8.65
CA ALA A 28 10.58 -2.35 7.65
C ALA A 28 9.86 -2.64 6.32
N SER A 29 8.64 -3.16 6.38
CA SER A 29 7.80 -3.39 5.20
C SER A 29 7.43 -2.09 4.50
N MET A 30 7.04 -1.07 5.23
CA MET A 30 6.76 0.25 4.69
C MET A 30 8.01 0.88 4.06
N ARG A 31 9.15 0.80 4.73
CA ARG A 31 10.43 1.29 4.20
C ARG A 31 10.77 0.63 2.86
N GLU A 32 10.62 -0.70 2.75
CA GLU A 32 10.85 -1.43 1.51
C GLU A 32 9.92 -0.94 0.39
N VAL A 33 8.62 -0.82 0.66
CA VAL A 33 7.62 -0.39 -0.33
C VAL A 33 7.90 1.02 -0.83
N ILE A 34 8.14 1.96 0.07
CA ILE A 34 8.40 3.37 -0.28
C ILE A 34 9.69 3.47 -1.09
N ARG A 35 10.78 2.83 -0.65
CA ARG A 35 12.05 2.84 -1.37
C ARG A 35 11.90 2.27 -2.77
N ARG A 36 11.25 1.12 -2.94
CA ARG A 36 11.04 0.49 -4.25
C ARG A 36 10.17 1.32 -5.17
N ARG A 37 9.11 1.96 -4.63
CA ARG A 37 8.22 2.82 -5.41
C ARG A 37 8.95 4.03 -5.94
N TYR A 38 9.61 4.78 -5.07
CA TYR A 38 10.17 6.08 -5.43
C TYR A 38 11.54 5.99 -6.10
N SER A 39 12.34 4.97 -5.81
CA SER A 39 13.53 4.65 -6.64
C SER A 39 13.14 4.36 -8.09
N ARG A 40 11.99 3.72 -8.31
CA ARG A 40 11.47 3.50 -9.66
C ARG A 40 10.98 4.79 -10.30
N VAL A 41 10.30 5.64 -9.56
CA VAL A 41 9.85 6.96 -10.05
C VAL A 41 11.06 7.76 -10.55
N MET A 42 12.15 7.78 -9.79
CA MET A 42 13.38 8.47 -10.17
C MET A 42 14.04 7.83 -11.40
N ARG A 43 14.24 6.50 -11.39
CA ARG A 43 14.92 5.77 -12.45
C ARG A 43 14.20 5.89 -13.80
N ASP A 44 12.87 5.77 -13.77
CA ASP A 44 12.04 5.74 -14.99
C ASP A 44 11.58 7.15 -15.40
N GLY A 45 12.05 8.23 -14.73
CA GLY A 45 11.69 9.61 -15.02
C GLY A 45 10.21 9.91 -14.90
N LEU A 46 9.51 9.20 -14.00
CA LEU A 46 8.07 9.40 -13.78
C LEU A 46 7.83 10.68 -12.99
N THR A 47 6.69 11.32 -13.22
CA THR A 47 6.28 12.49 -12.45
C THR A 47 6.04 12.10 -10.98
N PRO A 48 6.77 12.71 -10.01
CA PRO A 48 6.51 12.49 -8.60
C PRO A 48 5.15 13.06 -8.19
N PRO A 49 4.51 12.54 -7.13
CA PRO A 49 3.29 13.12 -6.60
C PRO A 49 3.54 14.48 -5.93
N ASP A 50 2.52 15.32 -5.86
CA ASP A 50 2.57 16.60 -5.14
C ASP A 50 2.52 16.40 -3.62
N LEU A 51 1.92 15.31 -3.16
CA LEU A 51 1.79 14.96 -1.75
C LEU A 51 1.76 13.44 -1.58
N ILE A 52 2.49 12.95 -0.57
CA ILE A 52 2.40 11.56 -0.11
C ILE A 52 1.59 11.55 1.18
N VAL A 53 0.54 10.72 1.21
CA VAL A 53 -0.29 10.51 2.40
C VAL A 53 -0.05 9.10 2.93
N ILE A 54 0.39 9.02 4.16
CA ILE A 54 0.64 7.75 4.88
C ILE A 54 -0.57 7.43 5.76
N ASP A 55 -1.14 6.26 5.62
CA ASP A 55 -2.18 5.74 6.52
C ASP A 55 -1.49 5.22 7.79
N GLY A 56 -1.22 6.12 8.71
CA GLY A 56 -0.50 5.81 9.93
C GLY A 56 -0.12 7.06 10.73
N GLY A 57 0.37 6.82 11.94
CA GLY A 57 0.79 7.87 12.87
C GLY A 57 2.20 8.37 12.63
N GLN A 58 2.71 9.10 13.63
CA GLN A 58 4.02 9.79 13.59
C GLN A 58 5.18 8.85 13.22
N GLY A 59 5.21 7.61 13.73
CA GLY A 59 6.28 6.66 13.44
C GLY A 59 6.35 6.30 11.95
N GLN A 60 5.20 6.01 11.32
CA GLN A 60 5.11 5.69 9.90
C GLN A 60 5.48 6.90 9.02
N VAL A 61 5.02 8.09 9.38
CA VAL A 61 5.36 9.32 8.66
C VAL A 61 6.86 9.60 8.72
N ASN A 62 7.49 9.43 9.88
CA ASN A 62 8.94 9.63 10.03
C ASN A 62 9.75 8.64 9.17
N ILE A 63 9.31 7.37 9.08
CA ILE A 63 9.94 6.40 8.17
C ILE A 63 9.83 6.86 6.72
N ALA A 64 8.65 7.32 6.30
CA ALA A 64 8.44 7.83 4.95
C ALA A 64 9.33 9.05 4.65
N LYS A 65 9.40 10.01 5.57
CA LYS A 65 10.30 11.18 5.46
C LYS A 65 11.76 10.77 5.31
N GLN A 66 12.21 9.84 6.15
CA GLN A 66 13.59 9.35 6.10
C GLN A 66 13.91 8.74 4.72
N VAL A 67 13.06 7.90 4.19
CA VAL A 67 13.30 7.28 2.87
C VAL A 67 13.22 8.30 1.74
N ILE A 68 12.19 9.12 1.70
CA ILE A 68 11.93 10.05 0.59
C ILE A 68 12.92 11.20 0.59
N GLN A 69 13.09 11.87 1.72
CA GLN A 69 13.85 13.12 1.83
C GLN A 69 15.33 12.86 2.10
N GLU A 70 15.67 11.97 3.01
CA GLU A 70 17.07 11.73 3.39
C GLU A 70 17.77 10.71 2.49
N GLU A 71 17.16 9.54 2.24
CA GLU A 71 17.79 8.47 1.44
C GLU A 71 17.72 8.74 -0.06
N LEU A 72 16.57 9.19 -0.56
CA LEU A 72 16.33 9.42 -2.00
C LEU A 72 16.51 10.88 -2.44
N GLY A 73 16.58 11.81 -1.50
CA GLY A 73 16.78 13.23 -1.78
C GLY A 73 15.62 13.88 -2.55
N LEU A 74 14.39 13.35 -2.39
CA LEU A 74 13.20 13.88 -3.05
C LEU A 74 12.50 14.88 -2.15
N ASP A 75 12.22 16.07 -2.67
CA ASP A 75 11.48 17.12 -1.98
C ASP A 75 9.97 16.97 -2.25
N ILE A 76 9.36 15.99 -1.59
CA ILE A 76 7.91 15.72 -1.68
C ILE A 76 7.31 15.89 -0.30
N PRO A 77 6.27 16.73 -0.13
CA PRO A 77 5.54 16.85 1.14
C PRO A 77 4.93 15.50 1.56
N ILE A 78 5.01 15.20 2.86
CA ILE A 78 4.50 13.95 3.41
C ILE A 78 3.56 14.27 4.57
N ALA A 79 2.35 13.72 4.52
CA ALA A 79 1.36 13.81 5.57
C ALA A 79 0.99 12.43 6.10
N GLY A 80 0.47 12.37 7.32
CA GLY A 80 -0.07 11.16 7.93
C GLY A 80 -1.55 11.29 8.23
N LEU A 81 -2.26 10.18 8.13
CA LEU A 81 -3.64 10.06 8.62
C LEU A 81 -3.65 9.06 9.77
N GLN A 82 -3.83 9.56 10.97
CA GLN A 82 -3.93 8.72 12.17
C GLN A 82 -5.33 8.73 12.75
N LYS A 83 -5.68 7.69 13.48
CA LYS A 83 -6.87 7.67 14.32
C LYS A 83 -6.56 8.40 15.61
N ASN A 84 -7.50 9.20 16.10
CA ASN A 84 -7.38 9.78 17.43
C ASN A 84 -7.51 8.69 18.51
N ASP A 85 -7.24 9.04 19.77
CA ASP A 85 -7.29 8.13 20.92
C ASP A 85 -8.66 7.45 21.13
N LYS A 86 -9.72 8.04 20.56
CA LYS A 86 -11.08 7.48 20.59
C LYS A 86 -11.42 6.59 19.39
N HIS A 87 -10.47 6.34 18.50
CA HIS A 87 -10.64 5.58 17.25
C HIS A 87 -11.76 6.05 16.32
N GLN A 88 -12.26 7.29 16.52
CA GLN A 88 -13.44 7.81 15.83
C GLN A 88 -13.16 8.91 14.80
N THR A 89 -11.98 9.51 14.83
CA THR A 89 -11.65 10.63 13.96
C THR A 89 -10.25 10.46 13.39
N HIS A 90 -10.11 10.70 12.09
CA HIS A 90 -8.81 10.77 11.46
C HIS A 90 -8.20 12.14 11.69
N GLU A 91 -7.00 12.17 12.21
CA GLU A 91 -6.22 13.39 12.39
C GLU A 91 -5.18 13.46 11.26
N LEU A 92 -5.04 14.64 10.67
CA LEU A 92 -3.99 14.90 9.69
C LEU A 92 -2.72 15.33 10.43
N LEU A 93 -1.62 14.62 10.19
CA LEU A 93 -0.29 14.99 10.65
C LEU A 93 0.49 15.62 9.51
N PHE A 94 1.02 16.81 9.73
CA PHE A 94 1.86 17.50 8.74
C PHE A 94 2.86 18.44 9.41
N GLY A 95 3.92 18.79 8.69
CA GLY A 95 4.91 19.76 9.13
C GLY A 95 6.23 19.13 9.62
N ASP A 96 7.16 20.01 10.01
CA ASP A 96 8.44 19.64 10.59
C ASP A 96 8.78 20.64 11.71
N PRO A 97 8.60 20.27 12.99
CA PRO A 97 8.13 18.96 13.49
C PRO A 97 6.67 18.65 13.09
N LEU A 98 6.31 17.35 13.11
CA LEU A 98 4.94 16.91 12.80
C LEU A 98 3.95 17.49 13.83
N GLN A 99 2.89 18.09 13.33
CA GLN A 99 1.80 18.65 14.11
C GLN A 99 0.47 18.09 13.63
N VAL A 100 -0.50 18.01 14.55
CA VAL A 100 -1.89 17.69 14.21
C VAL A 100 -2.53 18.91 13.58
N ILE A 101 -3.07 18.72 12.36
CA ILE A 101 -3.89 19.73 11.70
C ILE A 101 -5.34 19.32 11.86
N GLU A 102 -6.10 20.13 12.56
CA GLU A 102 -7.54 19.93 12.71
C GLU A 102 -8.28 20.32 11.42
N LEU A 103 -9.05 19.38 10.89
CA LEU A 103 -9.93 19.62 9.76
C LEU A 103 -11.39 19.57 10.23
N SER A 104 -12.19 20.51 9.76
CA SER A 104 -13.62 20.43 9.97
C SER A 104 -14.19 19.16 9.34
N ARG A 105 -15.00 18.41 10.08
CA ARG A 105 -15.64 17.18 9.60
C ARG A 105 -16.59 17.39 8.43
N THR A 106 -16.99 18.63 8.19
CA THR A 106 -17.87 19.03 7.08
C THR A 106 -17.08 19.62 5.91
N SER A 107 -15.74 19.70 6.01
CA SER A 107 -14.90 20.24 4.95
C SER A 107 -14.71 19.24 3.80
N GLN A 108 -14.50 19.75 2.60
CA GLN A 108 -14.22 18.91 1.43
C GLN A 108 -12.89 18.19 1.54
N GLU A 109 -11.91 18.81 2.18
CA GLU A 109 -10.60 18.25 2.48
C GLU A 109 -10.72 17.01 3.36
N PHE A 110 -11.52 17.09 4.43
CA PHE A 110 -11.81 15.96 5.30
C PHE A 110 -12.44 14.79 4.53
N PHE A 111 -13.47 15.07 3.72
CA PHE A 111 -14.10 14.04 2.89
C PHE A 111 -13.16 13.44 1.85
N LEU A 112 -12.26 14.24 1.27
CA LEU A 112 -11.26 13.72 0.35
C LEU A 112 -10.31 12.75 1.05
N LEU A 113 -9.76 13.13 2.21
CA LEU A 113 -8.84 12.29 2.97
C LEU A 113 -9.52 11.00 3.44
N GLN A 114 -10.79 11.06 3.85
CA GLN A 114 -11.58 9.88 4.19
C GLN A 114 -11.74 8.93 3.00
N ARG A 115 -12.07 9.45 1.82
CA ARG A 115 -12.16 8.65 0.60
C ARG A 115 -10.82 8.01 0.21
N ILE A 116 -9.71 8.73 0.39
CA ILE A 116 -8.37 8.19 0.14
C ILE A 116 -8.11 7.02 1.08
N GLN A 117 -8.39 7.16 2.37
CA GLN A 117 -8.18 6.12 3.36
C GLN A 117 -9.05 4.89 3.11
N ASP A 118 -10.34 5.08 2.82
CA ASP A 118 -11.26 3.99 2.47
C ASP A 118 -10.76 3.22 1.25
N GLU A 119 -10.25 3.92 0.24
CA GLU A 119 -9.70 3.29 -0.97
C GLU A 119 -8.39 2.54 -0.71
N VAL A 120 -7.52 3.06 0.15
CA VAL A 120 -6.30 2.36 0.61
C VAL A 120 -6.67 1.06 1.30
N HIS A 121 -7.60 1.09 2.25
CA HIS A 121 -8.08 -0.09 2.96
C HIS A 121 -8.72 -1.11 2.00
N ARG A 122 -9.60 -0.66 1.12
CA ARG A 122 -10.23 -1.52 0.11
C ARG A 122 -9.20 -2.22 -0.78
N PHE A 123 -8.22 -1.47 -1.25
CA PHE A 123 -7.16 -1.98 -2.12
C PHE A 123 -6.26 -2.99 -1.39
N ALA A 124 -5.88 -2.71 -0.15
CA ALA A 124 -5.08 -3.60 0.68
C ALA A 124 -5.81 -4.92 0.97
N ILE A 125 -7.08 -4.86 1.38
CA ILE A 125 -7.91 -6.04 1.64
C ILE A 125 -8.05 -6.90 0.39
N THR A 126 -8.31 -6.28 -0.76
CA THR A 126 -8.42 -6.99 -2.04
C THR A 126 -7.12 -7.70 -2.40
N PHE A 127 -5.97 -7.05 -2.17
CA PHE A 127 -4.66 -7.63 -2.42
C PHE A 127 -4.37 -8.81 -1.50
N HIS A 128 -4.64 -8.67 -0.19
CA HIS A 128 -4.47 -9.76 0.77
C HIS A 128 -5.36 -10.96 0.45
N ARG A 129 -6.62 -10.75 0.05
CA ARG A 129 -7.52 -11.84 -0.39
C ARG A 129 -6.97 -12.56 -1.61
N GLN A 130 -6.45 -11.83 -2.60
CA GLN A 130 -5.83 -12.42 -3.79
C GLN A 130 -4.58 -13.25 -3.45
N LEU A 131 -3.74 -12.79 -2.53
CA LEU A 131 -2.57 -13.54 -2.07
C LEU A 131 -2.96 -14.82 -1.34
N ARG A 132 -3.93 -14.76 -0.42
CA ARG A 132 -4.45 -15.93 0.31
C ARG A 132 -5.05 -16.96 -0.64
N SER A 133 -5.89 -16.54 -1.59
CA SER A 133 -6.49 -17.42 -2.58
C SER A 133 -5.43 -18.14 -3.42
N LYS A 134 -4.39 -17.43 -3.87
CA LYS A 134 -3.29 -18.05 -4.62
C LYS A 134 -2.49 -19.06 -3.78
N ASN A 135 -2.20 -18.72 -2.54
CA ASN A 135 -1.45 -19.59 -1.66
C ASN A 135 -2.24 -20.86 -1.29
N SER A 136 -3.54 -20.71 -0.99
CA SER A 136 -4.43 -21.84 -0.73
C SER A 136 -4.56 -22.78 -1.93
N PHE A 137 -4.72 -22.21 -3.13
CA PHE A 137 -4.78 -22.98 -4.37
C PHE A 137 -3.46 -23.74 -4.64
N SER A 138 -2.33 -23.08 -4.46
CA SER A 138 -1.01 -23.69 -4.60
C SER A 138 -0.84 -24.85 -3.61
N SER A 139 -1.16 -24.63 -2.33
CA SER A 139 -1.00 -25.64 -1.27
C SER A 139 -1.87 -26.89 -1.52
N GLN A 140 -3.10 -26.73 -2.01
CA GLN A 140 -3.98 -27.85 -2.32
C GLN A 140 -3.50 -28.67 -3.52
N LEU A 141 -2.85 -28.04 -4.50
CA LEU A 141 -2.23 -28.74 -5.63
C LEU A 141 -0.91 -29.47 -5.24
N ASP A 142 -0.26 -29.05 -4.15
CA ASP A 142 0.95 -29.71 -3.66
C ASP A 142 0.71 -31.12 -3.13
N GLY A 143 -0.52 -31.41 -2.67
CA GLY A 143 -0.93 -32.75 -2.20
C GLY A 143 -1.30 -33.76 -3.30
N ILE A 144 -1.30 -33.36 -4.58
CA ILE A 144 -1.67 -34.24 -5.68
C ILE A 144 -0.45 -34.97 -6.22
N GLU A 145 -0.43 -36.28 -6.02
CA GLU A 145 0.64 -37.14 -6.53
C GLU A 145 0.70 -37.13 -8.06
N GLY A 146 1.92 -37.01 -8.62
CA GLY A 146 2.14 -36.92 -10.07
C GLY A 146 1.96 -35.52 -10.67
N LEU A 147 1.58 -34.52 -9.88
CA LEU A 147 1.45 -33.13 -10.32
C LEU A 147 2.77 -32.35 -10.11
N GLY A 148 3.70 -32.50 -11.05
CA GLY A 148 4.97 -31.80 -11.01
C GLY A 148 4.82 -30.27 -11.18
N PRO A 149 5.90 -29.48 -10.84
CA PRO A 149 5.87 -28.02 -10.80
C PRO A 149 5.39 -27.36 -12.10
N LYS A 150 5.78 -27.90 -13.27
CA LYS A 150 5.36 -27.36 -14.58
C LYS A 150 3.85 -27.52 -14.82
N ARG A 151 3.29 -28.69 -14.51
CA ARG A 151 1.83 -28.96 -14.66
C ARG A 151 1.01 -28.11 -13.68
N LYS A 152 1.49 -27.98 -12.43
CA LYS A 152 0.90 -27.11 -11.42
C LYS A 152 0.85 -25.66 -11.90
N GLN A 153 1.93 -25.14 -12.48
CA GLN A 153 2.00 -23.77 -12.99
C GLN A 153 1.02 -23.55 -14.14
N LEU A 154 0.87 -24.53 -15.04
CA LEU A 154 -0.09 -24.48 -16.15
C LEU A 154 -1.55 -24.46 -15.63
N LEU A 155 -1.89 -25.33 -14.66
CA LEU A 155 -3.21 -25.36 -14.04
C LEU A 155 -3.51 -24.03 -13.32
N MET A 156 -2.58 -23.49 -12.56
CA MET A 156 -2.74 -22.20 -11.89
C MET A 156 -2.92 -21.03 -12.87
N LYS A 157 -2.22 -21.08 -14.01
CA LYS A 157 -2.34 -20.06 -15.06
C LYS A 157 -3.68 -20.14 -15.78
N HIS A 158 -4.18 -21.32 -16.04
CA HIS A 158 -5.40 -21.54 -16.82
C HIS A 158 -6.68 -21.38 -15.99
N PHE A 159 -6.77 -22.05 -14.86
CA PHE A 159 -8.02 -22.13 -14.09
C PHE A 159 -8.18 -21.03 -13.03
N LYS A 160 -7.11 -20.49 -12.48
CA LYS A 160 -7.08 -19.42 -11.46
C LYS A 160 -7.82 -19.73 -10.14
N SER A 161 -8.61 -20.79 -10.08
CA SER A 161 -9.31 -21.27 -8.87
C SER A 161 -9.63 -22.77 -8.95
N LEU A 162 -9.74 -23.45 -7.81
CA LEU A 162 -10.07 -24.89 -7.72
C LEU A 162 -11.48 -25.21 -8.20
N THR A 163 -12.43 -24.31 -7.98
CA THR A 163 -13.82 -24.49 -8.42
C THR A 163 -13.98 -24.58 -9.94
N LYS A 164 -12.98 -24.15 -10.69
CA LYS A 164 -12.96 -24.24 -12.17
C LYS A 164 -12.24 -25.47 -12.69
N ILE A 165 -11.67 -26.30 -11.81
CA ILE A 165 -10.99 -27.56 -12.16
C ILE A 165 -11.94 -28.76 -12.03
N LYS A 166 -13.07 -28.60 -11.32
CA LYS A 166 -14.10 -29.64 -11.17
C LYS A 166 -14.92 -29.81 -12.43
#